data_ff3818d71b16549302e8b49347012fba
#
_entry.id   ff3818d71b16549302e8b49347012fba
#
_cell.length_a   1.000
_cell.length_b   1.000
_cell.length_c   1.000
_cell.angle_alpha   90.00
_cell.angle_beta   90.00
_cell.angle_gamma   90.00
#
_symmetry.space_group_name_H-M   'P 1'
#
loop_
_entity.id
_entity.type
_entity.pdbx_description
1 polymer ?
#
loop_
_entity_poly.entity_id
_entity_poly.type
_entity_poly.pdbx_seq_one_letter_code
_entity_poly.pdbx_strand_id
1 'polypeptide(L)'
;VIGSLIFLLVGALIIGAVLRQRTGGKADIGTMVRRFIEFGFLLALVGITGFGVAGVLARVVGEIGPESSGGAETTALWLTFVLVGGLSLAGLAIWIRRRFESDSAEEAASGWSLYVAAGELGSMIGLIVSAIGTLSWLISDEEFHDYWIAHLIVWSCTWLLHWQLGGRKTSRGIVRNPLYVLIGAAVGVIGLAISFSFVVGHLLNWAYDGSMPDYIPDYRFDSDSASWDSALDGARDATPAMLTFGAIWFWYWWRNARVAGHSAARHAFVLVGGVLGGLGAAVIAGSGLMFTVLLWFLTDQDGNSATEHFDTAPVFLTVCIVGLAVWTYHRSELPENERRSEVERTYDHLASWVGLVAATAGIGVLLGGVILHQIMPNPHGWDEALGEPMSGVITLLTVGGTVWWRNWSRIQRHANEPAELGSPVRRVYLLTVFGSTALVVLGSVLVMVYMVVFGLLEQELGADELAWFRIPLALIGSTAGVAVYHGRVLRDGLRSMPASSRQEVSTHVTLVAGRGGEWVREFSESAGVEVRLRLRADVADFVQPSARELSDAVRSVEVGELVITVAGDGTFEVVPLKKG
;
A
#
# COMPACT_ATOMS: atom_id res chain seq x y z
N VAL A 1 -12.69 -23.77 5.50
CA VAL A 1 -11.46 -24.33 4.89
C VAL A 1 -11.64 -24.57 3.38
N ILE A 2 -12.69 -25.31 2.95
CA ILE A 2 -12.94 -25.62 1.50
C ILE A 2 -13.20 -24.33 0.70
N GLY A 3 -14.00 -23.39 1.22
CA GLY A 3 -14.27 -22.10 0.58
C GLY A 3 -13.02 -21.25 0.41
N SER A 4 -12.11 -21.24 1.39
CA SER A 4 -10.84 -20.52 1.32
C SER A 4 -9.88 -21.13 0.29
N LEU A 5 -9.87 -22.45 0.16
CA LEU A 5 -9.10 -23.18 -0.87
C LEU A 5 -9.62 -22.86 -2.29
N ILE A 6 -10.93 -22.82 -2.47
CA ILE A 6 -11.55 -22.46 -3.75
C ILE A 6 -11.23 -20.99 -4.12
N PHE A 7 -11.27 -20.07 -3.14
CA PHE A 7 -10.95 -18.65 -3.35
C PHE A 7 -9.48 -18.45 -3.72
N LEU A 8 -8.57 -19.18 -3.08
CA LEU A 8 -7.13 -19.20 -3.43
C LEU A 8 -6.90 -19.80 -4.83
N LEU A 9 -7.64 -20.85 -5.18
CA LEU A 9 -7.58 -21.49 -6.51
C LEU A 9 -8.03 -20.55 -7.63
N VAL A 10 -9.15 -19.86 -7.42
CA VAL A 10 -9.69 -18.87 -8.37
C VAL A 10 -8.75 -17.65 -8.46
N GLY A 11 -8.25 -17.15 -7.34
CA GLY A 11 -7.29 -16.05 -7.31
C GLY A 11 -5.99 -16.37 -8.05
N ALA A 12 -5.45 -17.57 -7.86
CA ALA A 12 -4.24 -18.01 -8.55
C ALA A 12 -4.47 -18.25 -10.06
N LEU A 13 -5.64 -18.73 -10.46
CA LEU A 13 -6.02 -18.85 -11.88
C LEU A 13 -6.14 -17.47 -12.55
N ILE A 14 -6.72 -16.49 -11.87
CA ILE A 14 -6.82 -15.11 -12.37
C ILE A 14 -5.42 -14.48 -12.50
N ILE A 15 -4.58 -14.60 -11.46
CA ILE A 15 -3.20 -14.08 -11.47
C ILE A 15 -2.38 -14.78 -12.57
N GLY A 16 -2.53 -16.10 -12.72
CA GLY A 16 -1.87 -16.87 -13.77
C GLY A 16 -2.31 -16.45 -15.18
N ALA A 17 -3.58 -16.14 -15.39
CA ALA A 17 -4.11 -15.65 -16.66
C ALA A 17 -3.59 -14.24 -17.00
N VAL A 18 -3.49 -13.34 -16.00
CA VAL A 18 -2.95 -11.98 -16.17
C VAL A 18 -1.45 -12.02 -16.46
N LEU A 19 -0.68 -12.86 -15.78
CA LEU A 19 0.75 -13.04 -16.04
C LEU A 19 1.00 -13.65 -17.43
N ARG A 20 0.14 -14.53 -17.92
CA ARG A 20 0.22 -15.12 -19.28
C ARG A 20 0.06 -14.08 -20.38
N GLN A 21 -0.79 -13.08 -20.21
CA GLN A 21 -0.94 -11.99 -21.18
C GLN A 21 0.34 -11.16 -21.35
N ARG A 22 1.18 -11.10 -20.29
CA ARG A 22 2.42 -10.31 -20.31
C ARG A 22 3.65 -11.04 -20.88
N THR A 23 3.69 -12.36 -20.86
CA THR A 23 4.93 -13.12 -21.18
C THR A 23 4.97 -13.71 -22.58
N GLY A 24 3.90 -13.68 -23.37
CA GLY A 24 3.88 -14.15 -24.78
C GLY A 24 4.30 -15.61 -24.99
N GLY A 25 4.54 -16.39 -23.93
CA GLY A 25 5.03 -17.77 -23.99
C GLY A 25 3.88 -18.79 -24.00
N LYS A 26 3.99 -19.80 -24.84
CA LYS A 26 3.13 -21.00 -24.81
C LYS A 26 3.47 -21.85 -23.58
N ALA A 27 3.16 -21.38 -22.36
CA ALA A 27 3.22 -22.25 -21.19
C ALA A 27 2.09 -23.29 -21.31
N ASP A 28 2.46 -24.57 -21.27
CA ASP A 28 1.48 -25.66 -21.23
C ASP A 28 0.61 -25.52 -19.97
N ILE A 29 -0.70 -25.34 -20.17
CA ILE A 29 -1.67 -25.16 -19.08
C ILE A 29 -1.65 -26.36 -18.13
N GLY A 30 -1.45 -27.57 -18.66
CA GLY A 30 -1.32 -28.79 -17.85
C GLY A 30 -0.17 -28.73 -16.86
N THR A 31 0.98 -28.27 -17.29
CA THR A 31 2.17 -28.09 -16.43
C THR A 31 1.93 -27.03 -15.34
N MET A 32 1.25 -25.94 -15.68
CA MET A 32 0.95 -24.88 -14.73
C MET A 32 -0.05 -25.34 -13.64
N VAL A 33 -1.13 -26.01 -14.03
CA VAL A 33 -2.13 -26.57 -13.10
C VAL A 33 -1.50 -27.61 -12.19
N ARG A 34 -0.70 -28.51 -12.74
CA ARG A 34 0.04 -29.50 -11.96
C ARG A 34 0.91 -28.85 -10.88
N ARG A 35 1.79 -27.88 -11.27
CA ARG A 35 2.65 -27.17 -10.31
C ARG A 35 1.84 -26.49 -9.21
N PHE A 36 0.72 -25.90 -9.57
CA PHE A 36 -0.16 -25.27 -8.60
C PHE A 36 -0.72 -26.26 -7.59
N ILE A 37 -1.18 -27.43 -8.06
CA ILE A 37 -1.70 -28.50 -7.19
C ILE A 37 -0.56 -29.05 -6.30
N GLU A 38 0.59 -29.39 -6.87
CA GLU A 38 1.73 -29.93 -6.15
C GLU A 38 2.21 -28.99 -5.03
N PHE A 39 2.42 -27.72 -5.34
CA PHE A 39 2.89 -26.74 -4.36
C PHE A 39 1.81 -26.31 -3.37
N GLY A 40 0.54 -26.32 -3.79
CA GLY A 40 -0.60 -26.12 -2.89
C GLY A 40 -0.73 -27.23 -1.86
N PHE A 41 -0.57 -28.49 -2.29
CA PHE A 41 -0.51 -29.64 -1.37
C PHE A 41 0.69 -29.56 -0.41
N LEU A 42 1.87 -29.19 -0.93
CA LEU A 42 3.05 -29.01 -0.09
C LEU A 42 2.81 -27.97 0.99
N LEU A 43 2.21 -26.82 0.65
CA LEU A 43 1.87 -25.77 1.61
C LEU A 43 0.87 -26.26 2.66
N ALA A 44 -0.17 -26.97 2.24
CA ALA A 44 -1.16 -27.54 3.14
C ALA A 44 -0.53 -28.55 4.11
N LEU A 45 0.34 -29.43 3.62
CA LEU A 45 1.06 -30.41 4.45
C LEU A 45 2.03 -29.75 5.43
N VAL A 46 2.71 -28.67 5.03
CA VAL A 46 3.53 -27.85 5.95
C VAL A 46 2.66 -27.29 7.07
N GLY A 47 1.48 -26.75 6.74
CA GLY A 47 0.54 -26.24 7.73
C GLY A 47 0.05 -27.33 8.70
N ILE A 48 -0.48 -28.44 8.17
CA ILE A 48 -0.98 -29.57 8.98
C ILE A 48 0.12 -30.13 9.89
N THR A 49 1.30 -30.38 9.33
CA THR A 49 2.43 -30.92 10.10
C THR A 49 2.90 -29.92 11.15
N GLY A 50 2.98 -28.62 10.80
CA GLY A 50 3.36 -27.54 11.70
C GLY A 50 2.42 -27.46 12.92
N PHE A 51 1.09 -27.45 12.68
CA PHE A 51 0.12 -27.48 13.77
C PHE A 51 0.21 -28.77 14.61
N GLY A 52 0.42 -29.91 13.97
CA GLY A 52 0.60 -31.18 14.70
C GLY A 52 1.84 -31.17 15.60
N VAL A 53 2.99 -30.72 15.07
CA VAL A 53 4.24 -30.62 15.84
C VAL A 53 4.09 -29.59 16.96
N ALA A 54 3.46 -28.45 16.71
CA ALA A 54 3.23 -27.43 17.73
C ALA A 54 2.31 -27.99 18.86
N GLY A 55 1.23 -28.71 18.52
CA GLY A 55 0.33 -29.30 19.49
C GLY A 55 1.01 -30.39 20.35
N VAL A 56 1.85 -31.25 19.75
CA VAL A 56 2.65 -32.24 20.51
C VAL A 56 3.69 -31.53 21.39
N LEU A 57 4.35 -30.48 20.88
CA LEU A 57 5.32 -29.72 21.65
C LEU A 57 4.65 -28.97 22.81
N ALA A 58 3.45 -28.41 22.61
CA ALA A 58 2.65 -27.79 23.67
C ALA A 58 2.38 -28.77 24.81
N ARG A 59 2.02 -30.02 24.46
CA ARG A 59 1.83 -31.06 25.47
C ARG A 59 3.10 -31.31 26.30
N VAL A 60 4.26 -31.36 25.65
CA VAL A 60 5.54 -31.56 26.36
C VAL A 60 5.88 -30.33 27.24
N VAL A 61 5.63 -29.13 26.74
CA VAL A 61 5.84 -27.90 27.53
C VAL A 61 4.89 -27.80 28.71
N GLY A 62 3.62 -28.20 28.53
CA GLY A 62 2.61 -28.22 29.58
C GLY A 62 2.89 -29.24 30.71
N GLU A 63 3.55 -30.36 30.41
CA GLU A 63 4.02 -31.29 31.44
C GLU A 63 5.13 -30.70 32.33
N ILE A 64 5.85 -29.74 31.84
CA ILE A 64 6.91 -29.00 32.58
C ILE A 64 6.33 -27.75 33.27
N GLY A 65 5.25 -27.20 32.75
CA GLY A 65 4.59 -25.97 33.20
C GLY A 65 3.43 -26.23 34.19
N PRO A 66 2.80 -25.16 34.71
CA PRO A 66 1.75 -25.24 35.71
C PRO A 66 0.43 -25.84 35.20
N GLU A 67 0.19 -25.89 33.89
CA GLU A 67 -1.05 -26.40 33.30
C GLU A 67 -0.81 -27.24 32.04
N SER A 68 -1.44 -28.42 31.96
CA SER A 68 -1.43 -29.23 30.73
C SER A 68 -2.70 -28.99 29.91
N SER A 69 -2.55 -28.40 28.71
CA SER A 69 -3.65 -28.18 27.79
C SER A 69 -4.01 -29.43 26.99
N GLY A 70 -5.22 -29.94 27.17
CA GLY A 70 -5.88 -30.91 26.29
C GLY A 70 -5.86 -32.36 26.75
N GLY A 71 -7.00 -33.02 26.55
CA GLY A 71 -7.21 -34.46 26.84
C GLY A 71 -6.55 -35.38 25.80
N ALA A 72 -6.71 -36.70 25.99
CA ALA A 72 -6.20 -37.76 25.12
C ALA A 72 -6.66 -37.60 23.65
N GLU A 73 -7.88 -37.12 23.43
CA GLU A 73 -8.46 -36.90 22.10
C GLU A 73 -7.67 -35.83 21.31
N THR A 74 -7.38 -34.68 21.93
CA THR A 74 -6.59 -33.60 21.34
C THR A 74 -5.17 -34.05 21.04
N THR A 75 -4.54 -34.79 21.94
CA THR A 75 -3.20 -35.34 21.74
C THR A 75 -3.17 -36.34 20.58
N ALA A 76 -4.20 -37.22 20.47
CA ALA A 76 -4.33 -38.16 19.36
C ALA A 76 -4.47 -37.43 18.01
N LEU A 77 -5.20 -36.28 17.96
CA LEU A 77 -5.33 -35.44 16.78
C LEU A 77 -3.96 -34.87 16.35
N TRP A 78 -3.19 -34.29 17.29
CA TRP A 78 -1.87 -33.75 17.00
C TRP A 78 -0.88 -34.81 16.51
N LEU A 79 -0.88 -35.98 17.14
CA LEU A 79 -0.07 -37.12 16.70
C LEU A 79 -0.47 -37.61 15.31
N THR A 80 -1.77 -37.63 14.99
CA THR A 80 -2.25 -37.93 13.64
C THR A 80 -1.73 -36.93 12.61
N PHE A 81 -1.76 -35.62 12.91
CA PHE A 81 -1.23 -34.60 12.04
C PHE A 81 0.28 -34.73 11.82
N VAL A 82 1.04 -35.09 12.84
CA VAL A 82 2.48 -35.35 12.72
C VAL A 82 2.74 -36.62 11.90
N LEU A 83 2.07 -37.71 12.17
CA LEU A 83 2.33 -38.99 11.50
C LEU A 83 1.87 -38.96 10.04
N VAL A 84 0.60 -38.63 9.81
CA VAL A 84 0.04 -38.64 8.46
C VAL A 84 0.56 -37.42 7.65
N GLY A 85 0.49 -36.23 8.23
CA GLY A 85 0.96 -35.02 7.62
C GLY A 85 2.48 -35.03 7.37
N GLY A 86 3.26 -35.38 8.39
CA GLY A 86 4.72 -35.44 8.35
C GLY A 86 5.27 -36.46 7.36
N LEU A 87 4.74 -37.70 7.35
CA LEU A 87 5.16 -38.68 6.36
C LEU A 87 4.80 -38.27 4.92
N SER A 88 3.59 -37.74 4.74
CA SER A 88 3.15 -37.22 3.43
C SER A 88 4.01 -36.02 2.98
N LEU A 89 4.32 -35.10 3.89
CA LEU A 89 5.21 -33.96 3.65
C LEU A 89 6.60 -34.43 3.25
N ALA A 90 7.19 -35.37 3.99
CA ALA A 90 8.50 -35.92 3.68
C ALA A 90 8.53 -36.61 2.32
N GLY A 91 7.52 -37.43 2.00
CA GLY A 91 7.40 -38.11 0.71
C GLY A 91 7.31 -37.11 -0.46
N LEU A 92 6.43 -36.11 -0.33
CA LEU A 92 6.25 -35.08 -1.35
C LEU A 92 7.50 -34.20 -1.50
N ALA A 93 8.15 -33.80 -0.41
CA ALA A 93 9.37 -33.00 -0.43
C ALA A 93 10.53 -33.74 -1.10
N ILE A 94 10.71 -35.06 -0.80
CA ILE A 94 11.73 -35.91 -1.46
C ILE A 94 11.43 -36.00 -2.96
N TRP A 95 10.18 -36.19 -3.35
CA TRP A 95 9.78 -36.27 -4.75
C TRP A 95 10.03 -34.97 -5.51
N ILE A 96 9.67 -33.81 -4.92
CA ILE A 96 9.93 -32.48 -5.49
C ILE A 96 11.45 -32.25 -5.61
N ARG A 97 12.22 -32.58 -4.58
CA ARG A 97 13.69 -32.42 -4.60
C ARG A 97 14.33 -33.22 -5.73
N ARG A 98 13.96 -34.51 -5.90
CA ARG A 98 14.47 -35.34 -7.01
C ARG A 98 14.13 -34.74 -8.37
N ARG A 99 12.98 -34.10 -8.46
CA ARG A 99 12.55 -33.43 -9.68
C ARG A 99 13.37 -32.17 -9.97
N PHE A 100 13.70 -31.37 -8.97
CA PHE A 100 14.62 -30.22 -9.14
C PHE A 100 16.04 -30.68 -9.55
N GLU A 101 16.49 -31.83 -9.07
CA GLU A 101 17.76 -32.43 -9.48
C GLU A 101 17.71 -32.89 -10.93
N SER A 102 16.54 -33.32 -11.44
CA SER A 102 16.37 -33.76 -12.83
C SER A 102 16.08 -32.63 -13.81
N ASP A 103 15.43 -31.53 -13.36
CA ASP A 103 15.04 -30.39 -14.19
C ASP A 103 15.10 -29.09 -13.36
N SER A 104 16.17 -28.33 -13.57
CA SER A 104 16.41 -27.05 -12.89
C SER A 104 15.39 -25.96 -13.26
N ALA A 105 14.63 -26.11 -14.38
CA ALA A 105 13.58 -25.18 -14.76
C ALA A 105 12.36 -25.27 -13.82
N GLU A 106 12.18 -26.39 -13.12
CA GLU A 106 11.12 -26.54 -12.13
C GLU A 106 11.36 -25.67 -10.88
N GLU A 107 12.60 -25.57 -10.40
CA GLU A 107 12.98 -24.68 -9.29
C GLU A 107 12.86 -23.19 -9.67
N ALA A 108 13.12 -22.87 -10.95
CA ALA A 108 12.99 -21.51 -11.47
C ALA A 108 11.53 -21.11 -11.76
N ALA A 109 10.59 -22.03 -11.67
CA ALA A 109 9.18 -21.79 -12.00
C ALA A 109 8.50 -20.81 -11.04
N SER A 110 7.56 -20.02 -11.56
CA SER A 110 6.74 -19.09 -10.76
C SER A 110 5.94 -19.78 -9.66
N GLY A 111 5.50 -21.04 -9.87
CA GLY A 111 4.78 -21.84 -8.87
C GLY A 111 5.62 -22.10 -7.62
N TRP A 112 6.91 -22.41 -7.76
CA TRP A 112 7.82 -22.56 -6.63
C TRP A 112 8.02 -21.25 -5.88
N SER A 113 8.24 -20.15 -6.61
CA SER A 113 8.36 -18.83 -6.00
C SER A 113 7.11 -18.43 -5.20
N LEU A 114 5.91 -18.77 -5.72
CA LEU A 114 4.64 -18.52 -5.03
C LEU A 114 4.48 -19.38 -3.77
N TYR A 115 4.85 -20.67 -3.84
CA TYR A 115 4.87 -21.55 -2.66
C TYR A 115 5.76 -21.00 -1.54
N VAL A 116 7.00 -20.63 -1.88
CA VAL A 116 7.95 -20.09 -0.91
C VAL A 116 7.41 -18.80 -0.28
N ALA A 117 6.83 -17.91 -1.09
CA ALA A 117 6.21 -16.69 -0.58
C ALA A 117 5.02 -16.96 0.34
N ALA A 118 4.12 -17.87 -0.06
CA ALA A 118 2.95 -18.21 0.74
C ALA A 118 3.36 -18.91 2.05
N GLY A 119 4.37 -19.77 2.01
CA GLY A 119 4.93 -20.43 3.19
C GLY A 119 5.62 -19.44 4.14
N GLU A 120 6.38 -18.49 3.60
CA GLU A 120 7.03 -17.42 4.37
C GLU A 120 5.99 -16.51 5.04
N LEU A 121 5.02 -15.99 4.29
CA LEU A 121 3.97 -15.12 4.83
C LEU A 121 3.02 -15.83 5.77
N GLY A 122 2.64 -17.08 5.46
CA GLY A 122 1.77 -17.88 6.32
C GLY A 122 2.43 -18.23 7.66
N SER A 123 3.71 -18.65 7.64
CA SER A 123 4.45 -18.92 8.87
C SER A 123 4.76 -17.64 9.66
N MET A 124 4.94 -16.49 8.99
CA MET A 124 5.06 -15.19 9.64
C MET A 124 3.80 -14.82 10.42
N ILE A 125 2.60 -15.10 9.89
CA ILE A 125 1.34 -14.89 10.63
C ILE A 125 1.31 -15.75 11.89
N GLY A 126 1.63 -17.03 11.78
CA GLY A 126 1.72 -17.92 12.93
C GLY A 126 2.74 -17.45 13.97
N LEU A 127 3.91 -16.99 13.51
CA LEU A 127 4.95 -16.39 14.35
C LEU A 127 4.45 -15.13 15.06
N ILE A 128 3.78 -14.20 14.36
CA ILE A 128 3.23 -12.97 14.95
C ILE A 128 2.26 -13.31 16.07
N VAL A 129 1.27 -14.16 15.79
CA VAL A 129 0.23 -14.51 16.76
C VAL A 129 0.84 -15.16 18.00
N SER A 130 1.73 -16.15 17.82
CA SER A 130 2.36 -16.86 18.93
C SER A 130 3.40 -16.00 19.68
N ALA A 131 4.09 -15.09 18.99
CA ALA A 131 5.00 -14.16 19.65
C ALA A 131 4.24 -13.16 20.53
N ILE A 132 3.12 -12.61 20.03
CA ILE A 132 2.26 -11.73 20.83
C ILE A 132 1.77 -12.51 22.07
N GLY A 133 1.16 -13.70 21.92
CA GLY A 133 0.68 -14.47 23.06
C GLY A 133 1.78 -14.84 24.06
N THR A 134 2.98 -15.21 23.60
CA THR A 134 4.12 -15.49 24.49
C THR A 134 4.60 -14.23 25.22
N LEU A 135 4.67 -13.09 24.53
CA LEU A 135 5.08 -11.83 25.13
C LEU A 135 4.02 -11.27 26.07
N SER A 136 2.72 -11.46 25.78
CA SER A 136 1.62 -11.09 26.68
C SER A 136 1.74 -11.83 28.02
N TRP A 137 2.01 -13.13 27.99
CA TRP A 137 2.31 -13.86 29.22
C TRP A 137 3.54 -13.30 29.98
N LEU A 138 4.59 -12.89 29.28
CA LEU A 138 5.82 -12.39 29.91
C LEU A 138 5.72 -10.95 30.45
N ILE A 139 4.89 -10.13 29.81
CA ILE A 139 4.85 -8.67 30.05
C ILE A 139 3.54 -8.26 30.73
N SER A 140 2.42 -8.83 30.32
CA SER A 140 1.10 -8.59 30.86
C SER A 140 0.77 -9.64 31.94
N ASP A 141 -0.30 -9.45 32.70
CA ASP A 141 -0.73 -10.41 33.73
C ASP A 141 -1.56 -11.56 33.17
N GLU A 142 -1.34 -11.94 31.88
CA GLU A 142 -2.00 -13.08 31.27
C GLU A 142 -1.47 -14.42 31.82
N GLU A 143 -2.38 -15.39 31.87
CA GLU A 143 -2.04 -16.74 32.31
C GLU A 143 -1.08 -17.42 31.33
N PHE A 144 -0.23 -18.30 31.87
CA PHE A 144 0.68 -19.10 31.05
C PHE A 144 -0.10 -20.10 30.20
N HIS A 145 0.13 -20.06 28.89
CA HIS A 145 -0.36 -21.07 27.97
C HIS A 145 0.82 -21.69 27.19
N ASP A 146 1.03 -22.99 27.42
CA ASP A 146 2.03 -23.85 26.76
C ASP A 146 1.93 -23.78 25.22
N TYR A 147 0.72 -23.56 24.72
CA TYR A 147 0.39 -23.40 23.31
C TYR A 147 1.20 -22.30 22.63
N TRP A 148 1.33 -21.11 23.22
CA TRP A 148 2.01 -19.98 22.57
C TRP A 148 3.49 -20.22 22.34
N ILE A 149 4.20 -20.77 23.34
CA ILE A 149 5.64 -21.05 23.23
C ILE A 149 5.89 -22.14 22.18
N ALA A 150 5.09 -23.20 22.18
CA ALA A 150 5.22 -24.29 21.23
C ALA A 150 5.00 -23.79 19.77
N HIS A 151 3.94 -23.02 19.54
CA HIS A 151 3.67 -22.42 18.25
C HIS A 151 4.75 -21.40 17.83
N LEU A 152 5.27 -20.59 18.75
CA LEU A 152 6.37 -19.66 18.47
C LEU A 152 7.61 -20.41 17.94
N ILE A 153 7.99 -21.50 18.57
CA ILE A 153 9.14 -22.32 18.14
C ILE A 153 8.88 -22.88 16.73
N VAL A 154 7.74 -23.53 16.52
CA VAL A 154 7.45 -24.21 15.25
C VAL A 154 7.31 -23.21 14.09
N TRP A 155 6.58 -22.12 14.30
CA TRP A 155 6.38 -21.13 13.24
C TRP A 155 7.64 -20.30 12.96
N SER A 156 8.50 -20.07 13.97
CA SER A 156 9.82 -19.48 13.76
C SER A 156 10.73 -20.37 12.90
N CYS A 157 10.77 -21.69 13.20
CA CYS A 157 11.52 -22.65 12.39
C CYS A 157 10.98 -22.75 10.95
N THR A 158 9.65 -22.78 10.79
CA THR A 158 8.99 -22.84 9.49
C THR A 158 9.25 -21.56 8.68
N TRP A 159 9.18 -20.40 9.32
CA TRP A 159 9.50 -19.11 8.70
C TRP A 159 10.98 -19.05 8.28
N LEU A 160 11.91 -19.44 9.14
CA LEU A 160 13.34 -19.49 8.82
C LEU A 160 13.63 -20.41 7.64
N LEU A 161 12.98 -21.58 7.57
CA LEU A 161 13.10 -22.49 6.44
C LEU A 161 12.67 -21.82 5.13
N HIS A 162 11.47 -21.24 5.08
CA HIS A 162 10.98 -20.58 3.87
C HIS A 162 11.79 -19.33 3.52
N TRP A 163 12.26 -18.59 4.54
CA TRP A 163 13.19 -17.49 4.36
C TRP A 163 14.50 -17.95 3.68
N GLN A 164 15.05 -19.10 4.06
CA GLN A 164 16.24 -19.67 3.42
C GLN A 164 15.95 -20.13 1.98
N LEU A 165 14.82 -20.81 1.76
CA LEU A 165 14.38 -21.26 0.44
C LEU A 165 14.14 -20.11 -0.54
N GLY A 166 13.68 -18.96 -0.07
CA GLY A 166 13.47 -17.76 -0.89
C GLY A 166 14.75 -17.05 -1.35
N GLY A 167 15.90 -17.40 -0.78
CA GLY A 167 17.19 -16.80 -1.12
C GLY A 167 17.86 -17.49 -2.31
N ARG A 168 18.05 -16.78 -3.45
CA ARG A 168 18.85 -17.29 -4.58
C ARG A 168 20.30 -16.88 -4.43
N LYS A 169 21.20 -17.86 -4.46
CA LYS A 169 22.66 -17.61 -4.47
C LYS A 169 23.07 -17.09 -5.85
N THR A 170 23.68 -15.94 -5.89
CA THR A 170 24.28 -15.36 -7.09
C THR A 170 25.76 -15.08 -6.85
N SER A 171 26.52 -14.78 -7.91
CA SER A 171 27.92 -14.36 -7.79
C SER A 171 28.13 -13.10 -6.93
N ARG A 172 27.07 -12.31 -6.72
CA ARG A 172 27.08 -11.09 -5.90
C ARG A 172 26.46 -11.27 -4.52
N GLY A 173 26.10 -12.49 -4.11
CA GLY A 173 25.46 -12.81 -2.85
C GLY A 173 24.06 -13.41 -2.99
N ILE A 174 23.30 -13.40 -1.87
CA ILE A 174 21.93 -13.92 -1.83
C ILE A 174 20.96 -12.82 -2.27
N VAL A 175 20.26 -13.06 -3.38
CA VAL A 175 19.20 -12.16 -3.90
C VAL A 175 17.83 -12.75 -3.55
N ARG A 176 16.93 -11.91 -3.06
CA ARG A 176 15.54 -12.25 -2.73
C ARG A 176 14.58 -11.49 -3.63
N ASN A 177 13.39 -12.02 -3.82
CA ASN A 177 12.35 -11.29 -4.52
C ASN A 177 11.93 -10.06 -3.67
N PRO A 178 12.12 -8.82 -4.16
CA PRO A 178 11.87 -7.60 -3.40
C PRO A 178 10.40 -7.46 -2.98
N LEU A 179 9.45 -8.02 -3.74
CA LEU A 179 8.03 -7.90 -3.43
C LEU A 179 7.68 -8.56 -2.08
N TYR A 180 8.20 -9.76 -1.81
CA TYR A 180 7.90 -10.48 -0.56
C TYR A 180 8.51 -9.78 0.65
N VAL A 181 9.74 -9.29 0.48
CA VAL A 181 10.42 -8.51 1.52
C VAL A 181 9.64 -7.23 1.84
N LEU A 182 9.09 -6.56 0.82
CA LEU A 182 8.29 -5.35 1.00
C LEU A 182 6.91 -5.63 1.61
N ILE A 183 6.29 -6.78 1.31
CA ILE A 183 5.04 -7.20 1.98
C ILE A 183 5.29 -7.42 3.47
N GLY A 184 6.34 -8.14 3.83
CA GLY A 184 6.73 -8.32 5.23
C GLY A 184 7.04 -7.00 5.93
N ALA A 185 7.72 -6.07 5.25
CA ALA A 185 7.98 -4.73 5.75
C ALA A 185 6.68 -3.92 5.95
N ALA A 186 5.70 -4.06 5.03
CA ALA A 186 4.38 -3.43 5.16
C ALA A 186 3.61 -3.94 6.37
N VAL A 187 3.54 -5.26 6.54
CA VAL A 187 2.92 -5.89 7.73
C VAL A 187 3.59 -5.37 9.01
N GLY A 188 4.93 -5.34 9.03
CA GLY A 188 5.69 -4.85 10.17
C GLY A 188 5.41 -3.38 10.49
N VAL A 189 5.48 -2.47 9.51
CA VAL A 189 5.29 -1.02 9.78
C VAL A 189 3.84 -0.69 10.13
N ILE A 190 2.86 -1.33 9.49
CA ILE A 190 1.44 -1.10 9.79
C ILE A 190 1.13 -1.61 11.20
N GLY A 191 1.51 -2.84 11.51
CA GLY A 191 1.30 -3.42 12.83
C GLY A 191 2.02 -2.63 13.94
N LEU A 192 3.28 -2.20 13.68
CA LEU A 192 4.03 -1.36 14.61
C LEU A 192 3.35 0.01 14.81
N ALA A 193 2.92 0.68 13.75
CA ALA A 193 2.25 1.97 13.86
C ALA A 193 0.95 1.86 14.67
N ILE A 194 0.16 0.83 14.44
CA ILE A 194 -1.10 0.57 15.18
C ILE A 194 -0.79 0.28 16.66
N SER A 195 0.04 -0.72 16.95
CA SER A 195 0.34 -1.12 18.33
C SER A 195 1.08 -0.03 19.11
N PHE A 196 1.99 0.71 18.47
CA PHE A 196 2.63 1.86 19.07
C PHE A 196 1.63 2.97 19.37
N SER A 197 0.63 3.17 18.50
CA SER A 197 -0.45 4.13 18.77
C SER A 197 -1.27 3.71 19.99
N PHE A 198 -1.53 2.41 20.21
CA PHE A 198 -2.18 1.96 21.44
C PHE A 198 -1.34 2.25 22.68
N VAL A 199 -0.05 1.93 22.65
CA VAL A 199 0.85 2.23 23.79
C VAL A 199 0.87 3.72 24.10
N VAL A 200 1.11 4.56 23.09
CA VAL A 200 1.16 6.03 23.26
C VAL A 200 -0.21 6.57 23.67
N GLY A 201 -1.30 6.04 23.07
CA GLY A 201 -2.67 6.44 23.39
C GLY A 201 -3.03 6.18 24.86
N HIS A 202 -2.73 4.99 25.37
CA HIS A 202 -2.94 4.67 26.78
C HIS A 202 -2.09 5.56 27.72
N LEU A 203 -0.85 5.83 27.37
CA LEU A 203 0.00 6.74 28.16
C LEU A 203 -0.50 8.20 28.14
N LEU A 204 -1.02 8.67 27.00
CA LEU A 204 -1.60 10.00 26.92
C LEU A 204 -2.94 10.08 27.63
N ASN A 205 -3.78 9.04 27.55
CA ASN A 205 -5.01 8.96 28.33
C ASN A 205 -4.71 8.93 29.84
N TRP A 206 -3.71 8.14 30.25
CA TRP A 206 -3.26 8.14 31.64
C TRP A 206 -2.83 9.54 32.12
N ALA A 207 -2.04 10.25 31.30
CA ALA A 207 -1.62 11.61 31.62
C ALA A 207 -2.80 12.60 31.63
N TYR A 208 -3.78 12.41 30.74
CA TYR A 208 -4.99 13.23 30.65
C TYR A 208 -5.88 13.01 31.87
N ASP A 209 -6.22 11.76 32.19
CA ASP A 209 -7.05 11.38 33.34
C ASP A 209 -6.38 11.82 34.66
N GLY A 210 -5.06 11.72 34.74
CA GLY A 210 -4.30 12.14 35.90
C GLY A 210 -4.23 13.64 36.11
N SER A 211 -4.37 14.44 35.05
CA SER A 211 -4.49 15.91 35.17
C SER A 211 -5.91 16.37 35.55
N MET A 212 -6.90 15.46 35.47
CA MET A 212 -8.33 15.74 35.64
C MET A 212 -8.96 14.71 36.59
N PRO A 213 -8.65 14.77 37.91
CA PRO A 213 -9.01 13.72 38.88
C PRO A 213 -10.54 13.51 39.09
N ASP A 214 -11.36 14.46 38.71
CA ASP A 214 -12.81 14.38 38.88
C ASP A 214 -13.55 13.87 37.62
N TYR A 215 -12.80 13.50 36.57
CA TYR A 215 -13.40 13.05 35.31
C TYR A 215 -13.51 11.53 35.25
N ILE A 216 -14.73 11.02 35.07
CA ILE A 216 -15.01 9.60 34.82
C ILE A 216 -15.55 9.46 33.39
N PRO A 217 -14.81 8.87 32.44
CA PRO A 217 -15.29 8.72 31.07
C PRO A 217 -16.51 7.79 30.98
N ASP A 218 -17.60 8.27 30.36
CA ASP A 218 -18.87 7.53 30.20
C ASP A 218 -18.75 6.24 29.35
N TYR A 219 -17.72 6.10 28.54
CA TYR A 219 -17.51 4.92 27.67
C TYR A 219 -16.72 3.77 28.32
N ARG A 220 -16.37 3.87 29.59
CA ARG A 220 -15.81 2.72 30.32
C ARG A 220 -16.92 1.76 30.67
N PHE A 221 -17.02 0.68 29.92
CA PHE A 221 -18.01 -0.39 30.10
C PHE A 221 -17.90 -1.17 31.44
N ASP A 222 -16.88 -0.88 32.26
CA ASP A 222 -16.66 -1.55 33.54
C ASP A 222 -16.37 -0.51 34.63
N SER A 223 -17.37 -0.25 35.46
CA SER A 223 -17.38 0.80 36.46
C SER A 223 -16.47 0.55 37.69
N ASP A 224 -15.86 -0.61 37.80
CA ASP A 224 -15.09 -1.00 38.98
C ASP A 224 -13.59 -0.74 38.92
N SER A 225 -13.03 -0.28 37.79
CA SER A 225 -11.59 -0.12 37.60
C SER A 225 -11.14 1.18 36.95
N ALA A 226 -11.80 2.30 37.26
CA ALA A 226 -11.28 3.63 36.87
C ALA A 226 -10.05 4.02 37.73
N SER A 227 -9.07 3.15 37.81
CA SER A 227 -7.82 3.39 38.51
C SER A 227 -6.72 3.76 37.50
N TRP A 228 -5.77 4.54 37.95
CA TRP A 228 -4.52 4.87 37.27
C TRP A 228 -3.81 3.61 36.69
N ASP A 229 -4.05 2.43 37.27
CA ASP A 229 -3.50 1.15 36.87
C ASP A 229 -4.05 0.70 35.50
N SER A 230 -5.33 0.96 35.20
CA SER A 230 -5.97 0.49 33.96
C SER A 230 -5.38 1.06 32.66
N ALA A 231 -4.90 2.32 32.68
CA ALA A 231 -4.28 2.92 31.48
C ALA A 231 -2.83 2.43 31.30
N LEU A 232 -2.12 2.21 32.39
CA LEU A 232 -0.80 1.59 32.35
C LEU A 232 -0.89 0.10 31.95
N ASP A 233 -1.90 -0.60 32.43
CA ASP A 233 -2.20 -1.98 32.02
C ASP A 233 -2.51 -2.03 30.51
N GLY A 234 -3.34 -1.12 30.00
CA GLY A 234 -3.59 -1.05 28.55
C GLY A 234 -2.34 -0.78 27.71
N ALA A 235 -1.42 0.07 28.19
CA ALA A 235 -0.13 0.29 27.53
C ALA A 235 0.77 -0.96 27.61
N ARG A 236 0.74 -1.66 28.74
CA ARG A 236 1.46 -2.92 28.98
C ARG A 236 0.94 -4.00 28.05
N ASP A 237 -0.38 -4.14 27.91
CA ASP A 237 -1.03 -5.14 27.04
C ASP A 237 -0.81 -4.89 25.54
N ALA A 238 -0.63 -3.64 25.13
CA ALA A 238 -0.29 -3.31 23.74
C ALA A 238 1.21 -3.50 23.41
N THR A 239 2.08 -3.57 24.42
CA THR A 239 3.55 -3.68 24.26
C THR A 239 3.98 -4.97 23.55
N PRO A 240 3.44 -6.16 23.82
CA PRO A 240 3.75 -7.40 23.10
C PRO A 240 3.59 -7.29 21.58
N ALA A 241 2.49 -6.71 21.14
CA ALA A 241 2.24 -6.48 19.72
C ALA A 241 3.25 -5.47 19.13
N MET A 242 3.53 -4.38 19.83
CA MET A 242 4.52 -3.37 19.43
C MET A 242 5.91 -3.99 19.24
N LEU A 243 6.37 -4.80 20.18
CA LEU A 243 7.67 -5.46 20.10
C LEU A 243 7.72 -6.48 18.95
N THR A 244 6.66 -7.26 18.78
CA THR A 244 6.57 -8.25 17.70
C THR A 244 6.61 -7.59 16.33
N PHE A 245 5.74 -6.61 16.08
CA PHE A 245 5.72 -5.91 14.79
C PHE A 245 6.97 -5.06 14.57
N GLY A 246 7.56 -4.50 15.63
CA GLY A 246 8.84 -3.83 15.59
C GLY A 246 9.98 -4.75 15.13
N ALA A 247 10.04 -5.99 15.64
CA ALA A 247 11.00 -6.98 15.21
C ALA A 247 10.80 -7.41 13.74
N ILE A 248 9.55 -7.60 13.30
CA ILE A 248 9.20 -7.90 11.92
C ILE A 248 9.63 -6.74 11.00
N TRP A 249 9.26 -5.51 11.33
CA TRP A 249 9.67 -4.33 10.57
C TRP A 249 11.19 -4.19 10.50
N PHE A 250 11.89 -4.34 11.62
CA PHE A 250 13.34 -4.29 11.67
C PHE A 250 13.96 -5.34 10.74
N TRP A 251 13.46 -6.58 10.77
CA TRP A 251 13.99 -7.64 9.93
C TRP A 251 13.75 -7.39 8.44
N TYR A 252 12.51 -7.14 8.03
CA TYR A 252 12.14 -7.04 6.62
C TYR A 252 12.59 -5.71 6.01
N TRP A 253 12.41 -4.61 6.72
CA TRP A 253 12.77 -3.29 6.20
C TRP A 253 14.21 -2.93 6.49
N TRP A 254 14.59 -2.79 7.75
CA TRP A 254 15.88 -2.24 8.13
C TRP A 254 17.05 -3.10 7.68
N ARG A 255 16.95 -4.43 7.88
CA ARG A 255 18.02 -5.38 7.57
C ARG A 255 18.05 -5.79 6.08
N ASN A 256 16.91 -5.81 5.39
CA ASN A 256 16.80 -6.38 4.04
C ASN A 256 16.37 -5.36 2.98
N ALA A 257 15.16 -4.79 3.03
CA ALA A 257 14.64 -3.95 1.97
C ALA A 257 15.40 -2.63 1.81
N ARG A 258 15.81 -2.02 2.92
CA ARG A 258 16.54 -0.75 2.93
C ARG A 258 17.91 -0.87 2.25
N VAL A 259 18.59 -2.00 2.42
CA VAL A 259 19.97 -2.25 1.94
C VAL A 259 20.01 -2.83 0.52
N ALA A 260 18.90 -3.38 0.02
CA ALA A 260 18.82 -4.10 -1.28
C ALA A 260 18.92 -3.20 -2.54
N GLY A 261 19.14 -1.90 -2.36
CA GLY A 261 19.26 -0.95 -3.46
C GLY A 261 17.92 -0.32 -3.89
N HIS A 262 18.00 0.64 -4.82
CA HIS A 262 16.86 1.44 -5.27
C HIS A 262 16.10 0.70 -6.37
N SER A 263 14.96 0.11 -6.03
CA SER A 263 14.05 -0.52 -7.00
C SER A 263 12.73 0.27 -7.08
N ALA A 264 12.03 0.18 -8.21
CA ALA A 264 10.71 0.80 -8.39
C ALA A 264 9.71 0.35 -7.32
N ALA A 265 9.75 -0.94 -6.93
CA ALA A 265 8.90 -1.49 -5.88
C ALA A 265 9.21 -0.88 -4.50
N ARG A 266 10.50 -0.67 -4.16
CA ARG A 266 10.89 0.00 -2.92
C ARG A 266 10.41 1.47 -2.90
N HIS A 267 10.58 2.19 -4.00
CA HIS A 267 10.09 3.57 -4.10
C HIS A 267 8.56 3.63 -3.97
N ALA A 268 7.84 2.71 -4.62
CA ALA A 268 6.39 2.60 -4.48
C ALA A 268 5.98 2.33 -3.03
N PHE A 269 6.66 1.43 -2.33
CA PHE A 269 6.43 1.15 -0.91
C PHE A 269 6.62 2.40 -0.03
N VAL A 270 7.75 3.10 -0.20
CA VAL A 270 8.06 4.32 0.58
C VAL A 270 7.03 5.42 0.31
N LEU A 271 6.62 5.60 -0.96
CA LEU A 271 5.65 6.62 -1.32
C LEU A 271 4.23 6.29 -0.84
N VAL A 272 3.77 5.07 -1.08
CA VAL A 272 2.40 4.66 -0.74
C VAL A 272 2.26 4.41 0.77
N GLY A 273 3.13 3.59 1.35
CA GLY A 273 3.07 3.26 2.78
C GLY A 273 3.46 4.43 3.67
N GLY A 274 4.60 5.04 3.39
CA GLY A 274 5.15 6.11 4.22
C GLY A 274 4.47 7.46 4.01
N VAL A 275 4.29 7.88 2.75
CA VAL A 275 3.76 9.22 2.46
C VAL A 275 2.24 9.23 2.53
N LEU A 276 1.54 8.37 1.77
CA LEU A 276 0.09 8.34 1.82
C LEU A 276 -0.42 7.85 3.17
N GLY A 277 0.17 6.77 3.73
CA GLY A 277 -0.21 6.24 5.04
C GLY A 277 0.11 7.22 6.17
N GLY A 278 1.38 7.61 6.32
CA GLY A 278 1.82 8.46 7.42
C GLY A 278 1.28 9.89 7.34
N LEU A 279 1.42 10.56 6.19
CA LEU A 279 0.90 11.92 6.01
C LEU A 279 -0.64 11.93 6.05
N GLY A 280 -1.30 10.92 5.43
CA GLY A 280 -2.75 10.80 5.46
C GLY A 280 -3.27 10.65 6.89
N ALA A 281 -2.68 9.76 7.69
CA ALA A 281 -3.02 9.59 9.10
C ALA A 281 -2.82 10.88 9.91
N ALA A 282 -1.69 11.56 9.72
CA ALA A 282 -1.40 12.83 10.41
C ALA A 282 -2.38 13.95 10.01
N VAL A 283 -2.75 14.03 8.73
CA VAL A 283 -3.73 15.03 8.25
C VAL A 283 -5.12 14.74 8.83
N ILE A 284 -5.56 13.48 8.82
CA ILE A 284 -6.87 13.09 9.38
C ILE A 284 -6.91 13.38 10.88
N ALA A 285 -5.92 12.90 11.62
CA ALA A 285 -5.89 13.06 13.08
C ALA A 285 -5.67 14.52 13.49
N GLY A 286 -4.77 15.24 12.81
CA GLY A 286 -4.56 16.68 13.05
C GLY A 286 -5.80 17.51 12.71
N SER A 287 -6.58 17.10 11.71
CA SER A 287 -7.87 17.70 11.41
C SER A 287 -8.89 17.39 12.52
N GLY A 288 -8.95 16.16 13.02
CA GLY A 288 -9.81 15.78 14.14
C GLY A 288 -9.51 16.60 15.40
N LEU A 289 -8.22 16.69 15.77
CA LEU A 289 -7.81 17.50 16.91
C LEU A 289 -8.15 18.98 16.75
N MET A 290 -7.86 19.57 15.59
CA MET A 290 -8.21 20.97 15.30
C MET A 290 -9.72 21.19 15.32
N PHE A 291 -10.48 20.25 14.77
CA PHE A 291 -11.95 20.29 14.77
C PHE A 291 -12.51 20.28 16.20
N THR A 292 -12.03 19.38 17.06
CA THR A 292 -12.42 19.31 18.47
C THR A 292 -12.11 20.62 19.20
N VAL A 293 -10.92 21.20 18.96
CA VAL A 293 -10.57 22.50 19.54
C VAL A 293 -11.49 23.61 19.06
N LEU A 294 -11.82 23.66 17.77
CA LEU A 294 -12.70 24.67 17.21
C LEU A 294 -14.15 24.53 17.68
N LEU A 295 -14.64 23.30 17.85
CA LEU A 295 -15.96 23.05 18.41
C LEU A 295 -16.09 23.66 19.79
N TRP A 296 -15.09 23.54 20.65
CA TRP A 296 -15.10 24.16 21.97
C TRP A 296 -15.33 25.67 21.95
N PHE A 297 -14.79 26.36 20.96
CA PHE A 297 -14.90 27.82 20.85
C PHE A 297 -16.10 28.31 20.00
N LEU A 298 -16.64 27.46 19.13
CA LEU A 298 -17.66 27.87 18.14
C LEU A 298 -19.04 27.29 18.40
N THR A 299 -19.18 26.38 19.37
CA THR A 299 -20.49 25.82 19.78
C THR A 299 -20.77 26.10 21.25
N ASP A 300 -22.06 26.15 21.61
CA ASP A 300 -22.47 26.14 23.00
C ASP A 300 -22.19 24.76 23.59
N GLN A 301 -21.59 24.74 24.78
CA GLN A 301 -21.16 23.48 25.40
C GLN A 301 -22.25 22.77 26.20
N ASP A 302 -23.49 23.33 26.27
CA ASP A 302 -24.69 22.78 26.95
C ASP A 302 -24.43 22.18 28.35
N GLY A 303 -23.42 22.70 29.07
CA GLY A 303 -23.01 22.24 30.39
C GLY A 303 -21.91 21.19 30.40
N ASN A 304 -21.40 20.71 29.23
CA ASN A 304 -20.27 19.80 29.16
C ASN A 304 -19.01 20.47 29.73
N SER A 305 -18.27 19.73 30.54
CA SER A 305 -16.96 20.17 31.02
C SER A 305 -15.91 20.13 29.91
N ALA A 306 -14.82 20.89 30.02
CA ALA A 306 -13.71 20.82 29.08
C ALA A 306 -13.13 19.41 29.02
N THR A 307 -13.12 18.69 30.14
CA THR A 307 -12.66 17.31 30.25
C THR A 307 -13.47 16.34 29.41
N GLU A 308 -14.79 16.45 29.43
CA GLU A 308 -15.65 15.61 28.59
C GLU A 308 -15.48 15.94 27.11
N HIS A 309 -15.38 17.23 26.78
CA HIS A 309 -15.25 17.67 25.39
C HIS A 309 -13.94 17.20 24.73
N PHE A 310 -12.84 17.22 25.47
CA PHE A 310 -11.50 16.87 24.94
C PHE A 310 -11.08 15.42 25.21
N ASP A 311 -11.98 14.55 25.63
CA ASP A 311 -11.67 13.13 25.94
C ASP A 311 -11.08 12.35 24.76
N THR A 312 -11.44 12.70 23.52
CA THR A 312 -10.91 12.11 22.30
C THR A 312 -9.58 12.73 21.83
N ALA A 313 -9.16 13.86 22.41
CA ALA A 313 -7.94 14.55 22.00
C ALA A 313 -6.66 13.69 22.12
N PRO A 314 -6.47 12.87 23.16
CA PRO A 314 -5.32 11.95 23.25
C PRO A 314 -5.21 10.99 22.07
N VAL A 315 -6.34 10.48 21.57
CA VAL A 315 -6.38 9.57 20.41
C VAL A 315 -5.92 10.29 19.15
N PHE A 316 -6.48 11.48 18.86
CA PHE A 316 -6.07 12.28 17.71
C PHE A 316 -4.58 12.69 17.79
N LEU A 317 -4.14 13.11 18.97
CA LEU A 317 -2.75 13.49 19.20
C LEU A 317 -1.81 12.30 18.95
N THR A 318 -2.15 11.12 19.44
CA THR A 318 -1.40 9.88 19.23
C THR A 318 -1.25 9.56 17.75
N VAL A 319 -2.37 9.48 17.03
CA VAL A 319 -2.35 9.14 15.59
C VAL A 319 -1.60 10.21 14.79
N CYS A 320 -1.72 11.47 15.16
CA CYS A 320 -0.97 12.56 14.54
C CYS A 320 0.54 12.41 14.74
N ILE A 321 1.00 12.15 15.97
CA ILE A 321 2.42 11.95 16.30
C ILE A 321 2.98 10.74 15.55
N VAL A 322 2.29 9.60 15.60
CA VAL A 322 2.73 8.37 14.93
C VAL A 322 2.72 8.54 13.41
N GLY A 323 1.67 9.14 12.85
CA GLY A 323 1.58 9.44 11.43
C GLY A 323 2.72 10.35 10.95
N LEU A 324 3.03 11.41 11.69
CA LEU A 324 4.16 12.30 11.41
C LEU A 324 5.51 11.56 11.51
N ALA A 325 5.69 10.67 12.49
CA ALA A 325 6.90 9.88 12.63
C ALA A 325 7.08 8.93 11.44
N VAL A 326 6.03 8.22 11.03
CA VAL A 326 6.05 7.34 9.85
C VAL A 326 6.33 8.14 8.58
N TRP A 327 5.66 9.27 8.40
CA TRP A 327 5.88 10.15 7.25
C TRP A 327 7.29 10.71 7.18
N THR A 328 7.81 11.29 8.26
CA THR A 328 9.15 11.91 8.29
C THR A 328 10.24 10.87 8.08
N TYR A 329 10.11 9.69 8.69
CA TYR A 329 11.03 8.58 8.49
C TYR A 329 11.07 8.15 7.02
N HIS A 330 9.92 7.83 6.41
CA HIS A 330 9.89 7.37 5.02
C HIS A 330 10.27 8.48 4.04
N ARG A 331 9.98 9.74 4.37
CA ARG A 331 10.45 10.88 3.57
C ARG A 331 11.97 10.98 3.52
N SER A 332 12.66 10.66 4.62
CA SER A 332 14.12 10.64 4.68
C SER A 332 14.77 9.49 3.88
N GLU A 333 14.01 8.45 3.55
CA GLU A 333 14.46 7.32 2.71
C GLU A 333 14.38 7.60 1.19
N LEU A 334 13.80 8.75 0.80
CA LEU A 334 13.78 9.17 -0.59
C LEU A 334 15.11 9.87 -0.95
N PRO A 335 15.67 9.59 -2.14
CA PRO A 335 16.94 10.16 -2.54
C PRO A 335 16.82 11.68 -2.70
N GLU A 336 17.77 12.41 -2.14
CA GLU A 336 17.96 13.85 -2.39
C GLU A 336 18.89 13.99 -3.61
N ASN A 337 18.35 14.31 -4.77
CA ASN A 337 19.11 14.58 -5.98
C ASN A 337 19.08 16.08 -6.30
N GLU A 338 20.17 16.62 -6.85
CA GLU A 338 20.25 18.01 -7.33
C GLU A 338 19.21 18.31 -8.43
N ARG A 339 18.82 17.29 -9.21
CA ARG A 339 17.73 17.38 -10.19
C ARG A 339 16.51 16.61 -9.68
N ARG A 340 15.36 17.24 -9.74
CA ARG A 340 14.07 16.66 -9.37
C ARG A 340 13.86 15.31 -10.05
N SER A 341 13.86 14.22 -9.25
CA SER A 341 13.63 12.86 -9.72
C SER A 341 12.13 12.60 -9.97
N GLU A 342 11.79 11.56 -10.75
CA GLU A 342 10.39 11.12 -10.91
C GLU A 342 9.77 10.70 -9.56
N VAL A 343 10.59 10.22 -8.62
CA VAL A 343 10.15 9.85 -7.27
C VAL A 343 9.72 11.09 -6.48
N GLU A 344 10.49 12.20 -6.54
CA GLU A 344 10.11 13.45 -5.89
C GLU A 344 8.86 14.08 -6.54
N ARG A 345 8.74 14.00 -7.87
CA ARG A 345 7.52 14.43 -8.56
C ARG A 345 6.31 13.63 -8.09
N THR A 346 6.44 12.31 -8.00
CA THR A 346 5.37 11.43 -7.49
C THR A 346 4.98 11.82 -6.07
N TYR A 347 5.97 12.05 -5.20
CA TYR A 347 5.71 12.51 -3.83
C TYR A 347 4.92 13.81 -3.80
N ASP A 348 5.38 14.86 -4.50
CA ASP A 348 4.71 16.17 -4.49
C ASP A 348 3.28 16.09 -5.03
N HIS A 349 3.03 15.29 -6.08
CA HIS A 349 1.70 15.09 -6.63
C HIS A 349 0.78 14.32 -5.67
N LEU A 350 1.27 13.25 -5.02
CA LEU A 350 0.49 12.50 -4.05
C LEU A 350 0.17 13.33 -2.80
N ALA A 351 1.15 14.05 -2.25
CA ALA A 351 0.92 14.92 -1.10
C ALA A 351 -0.06 16.07 -1.46
N SER A 352 0.08 16.63 -2.67
CA SER A 352 -0.86 17.63 -3.19
C SER A 352 -2.27 17.07 -3.32
N TRP A 353 -2.42 15.81 -3.77
CA TRP A 353 -3.72 15.16 -3.89
C TRP A 353 -4.41 14.99 -2.53
N VAL A 354 -3.70 14.55 -1.50
CA VAL A 354 -4.25 14.42 -0.13
C VAL A 354 -4.78 15.77 0.37
N GLY A 355 -3.99 16.84 0.22
CA GLY A 355 -4.40 18.18 0.63
C GLY A 355 -5.58 18.71 -0.19
N LEU A 356 -5.59 18.47 -1.51
CA LEU A 356 -6.67 18.91 -2.40
C LEU A 356 -8.02 18.27 -2.05
N VAL A 357 -8.03 16.97 -1.75
CA VAL A 357 -9.26 16.25 -1.35
C VAL A 357 -9.82 16.87 -0.07
N ALA A 358 -8.99 17.08 0.94
CA ALA A 358 -9.43 17.70 2.20
C ALA A 358 -9.93 19.14 1.97
N ALA A 359 -9.19 19.97 1.22
CA ALA A 359 -9.61 21.35 0.93
C ALA A 359 -10.92 21.40 0.12
N THR A 360 -11.09 20.50 -0.85
CA THR A 360 -12.34 20.41 -1.65
C THR A 360 -13.53 19.99 -0.78
N ALA A 361 -13.32 19.06 0.16
CA ALA A 361 -14.32 18.70 1.15
C ALA A 361 -14.70 19.90 2.04
N GLY A 362 -13.70 20.68 2.50
CA GLY A 362 -13.93 21.92 3.26
C GLY A 362 -14.78 22.95 2.50
N ILE A 363 -14.51 23.13 1.19
CA ILE A 363 -15.36 23.98 0.32
C ILE A 363 -16.78 23.40 0.22
N GLY A 364 -16.91 22.07 0.12
CA GLY A 364 -18.22 21.39 0.10
C GLY A 364 -19.03 21.63 1.36
N VAL A 365 -18.41 21.52 2.54
CA VAL A 365 -19.04 21.82 3.83
C VAL A 365 -19.40 23.31 3.93
N LEU A 366 -18.53 24.22 3.48
CA LEU A 366 -18.82 25.64 3.44
C LEU A 366 -20.07 25.94 2.59
N LEU A 367 -20.15 25.37 1.41
CA LEU A 367 -21.28 25.58 0.51
C LEU A 367 -22.55 24.92 1.04
N GLY A 368 -22.51 23.65 1.41
CA GLY A 368 -23.69 22.86 1.81
C GLY A 368 -24.11 23.11 3.25
N GLY A 369 -23.16 23.08 4.19
CA GLY A 369 -23.44 23.19 5.63
C GLY A 369 -23.55 24.61 6.15
N VAL A 370 -22.95 25.61 5.47
CA VAL A 370 -23.00 27.01 5.92
C VAL A 370 -23.86 27.85 4.99
N ILE A 371 -23.48 27.98 3.72
CA ILE A 371 -24.14 28.95 2.81
C ILE A 371 -25.54 28.46 2.40
N LEU A 372 -25.63 27.28 1.80
CA LEU A 372 -26.90 26.77 1.29
C LEU A 372 -27.87 26.43 2.41
N HIS A 373 -27.38 26.07 3.60
CA HIS A 373 -28.20 25.85 4.78
C HIS A 373 -29.00 27.12 5.18
N GLN A 374 -28.40 28.29 5.03
CA GLN A 374 -29.03 29.56 5.35
C GLN A 374 -30.00 30.06 4.26
N ILE A 375 -29.84 29.62 3.01
CA ILE A 375 -30.59 30.13 1.86
C ILE A 375 -31.75 29.20 1.48
N MET A 376 -31.58 27.89 1.66
CA MET A 376 -32.53 26.86 1.25
C MET A 376 -33.49 26.50 2.40
N PRO A 377 -34.72 26.04 2.09
CA PRO A 377 -35.65 25.58 3.12
C PRO A 377 -35.04 24.49 4.01
N ASN A 378 -35.31 24.53 5.30
CA ASN A 378 -34.95 23.50 6.27
C ASN A 378 -36.23 22.89 6.89
N PRO A 379 -36.95 22.01 6.18
CA PRO A 379 -38.24 21.49 6.56
C PRO A 379 -38.19 20.61 7.82
N HIS A 380 -37.03 20.04 8.14
CA HIS A 380 -36.86 19.16 9.30
C HIS A 380 -36.51 19.92 10.60
N GLY A 381 -36.42 21.25 10.53
CA GLY A 381 -36.22 22.09 11.72
C GLY A 381 -34.88 21.80 12.44
N TRP A 382 -33.89 21.31 11.73
CA TRP A 382 -32.58 21.11 12.33
C TRP A 382 -31.96 22.48 12.58
N ASP A 383 -32.15 22.99 13.79
CA ASP A 383 -31.41 24.13 14.30
C ASP A 383 -29.94 23.72 14.53
N GLU A 384 -29.27 23.40 13.44
CA GLU A 384 -27.84 23.19 13.50
C GLU A 384 -27.18 24.56 13.73
N ALA A 385 -26.67 24.76 14.93
CA ALA A 385 -25.80 25.88 15.21
C ALA A 385 -24.64 25.85 14.17
N LEU A 386 -24.36 27.00 13.55
CA LEU A 386 -23.31 27.12 12.52
C LEU A 386 -21.91 26.77 13.03
N GLY A 387 -21.75 26.58 14.33
CA GLY A 387 -20.45 26.28 14.96
C GLY A 387 -19.83 24.99 14.46
N GLU A 388 -20.58 23.91 14.36
CA GLU A 388 -20.08 22.61 13.91
C GLU A 388 -19.63 22.62 12.44
N PRO A 389 -20.47 22.99 11.46
CA PRO A 389 -20.01 23.03 10.07
C PRO A 389 -18.89 24.06 9.85
N MET A 390 -18.88 25.19 10.58
CA MET A 390 -17.80 26.17 10.48
C MET A 390 -16.47 25.63 11.03
N SER A 391 -16.51 24.86 12.12
CA SER A 391 -15.33 24.15 12.65
C SER A 391 -14.76 23.20 11.59
N GLY A 392 -15.62 22.45 10.89
CA GLY A 392 -15.22 21.59 9.77
C GLY A 392 -14.60 22.36 8.62
N VAL A 393 -15.21 23.46 8.21
CA VAL A 393 -14.68 24.34 7.14
C VAL A 393 -13.29 24.86 7.49
N ILE A 394 -13.13 25.47 8.67
CA ILE A 394 -11.84 26.04 9.09
C ILE A 394 -10.78 24.96 9.15
N THR A 395 -11.09 23.81 9.72
CA THR A 395 -10.18 22.68 9.82
C THR A 395 -9.72 22.17 8.46
N LEU A 396 -10.66 21.82 7.59
CA LEU A 396 -10.35 21.20 6.31
C LEU A 396 -9.64 22.17 5.36
N LEU A 397 -10.00 23.45 5.36
CA LEU A 397 -9.33 24.46 4.55
C LEU A 397 -7.94 24.81 5.09
N THR A 398 -7.77 24.86 6.42
CA THR A 398 -6.47 25.18 7.01
C THR A 398 -5.49 24.01 6.81
N VAL A 399 -5.86 22.81 7.21
CA VAL A 399 -4.97 21.64 7.11
C VAL A 399 -4.81 21.21 5.66
N GLY A 400 -5.93 20.94 4.97
CA GLY A 400 -5.92 20.48 3.58
C GLY A 400 -5.35 21.52 2.62
N GLY A 401 -5.78 22.77 2.77
CA GLY A 401 -5.31 23.89 1.97
C GLY A 401 -3.80 24.14 2.10
N THR A 402 -3.26 24.06 3.32
CA THR A 402 -1.82 24.22 3.58
C THR A 402 -1.01 23.09 2.93
N VAL A 403 -1.45 21.82 3.09
CA VAL A 403 -0.78 20.67 2.48
C VAL A 403 -0.83 20.76 0.96
N TRP A 404 -2.00 21.08 0.38
CA TRP A 404 -2.14 21.28 -1.06
C TRP A 404 -1.27 22.41 -1.57
N TRP A 405 -1.40 23.60 -0.99
CA TRP A 405 -0.70 24.80 -1.42
C TRP A 405 0.81 24.64 -1.41
N ARG A 406 1.36 24.08 -0.34
CA ARG A 406 2.81 23.84 -0.20
C ARG A 406 3.35 22.96 -1.34
N ASN A 407 2.71 21.83 -1.60
CA ASN A 407 3.17 20.86 -2.59
C ASN A 407 2.84 21.31 -4.02
N TRP A 408 1.63 21.84 -4.24
CA TRP A 408 1.22 22.36 -5.55
C TRP A 408 2.05 23.56 -6.00
N SER A 409 2.35 24.50 -5.10
CA SER A 409 3.23 25.63 -5.42
C SER A 409 4.64 25.19 -5.82
N ARG A 410 5.14 24.09 -5.27
CA ARG A 410 6.41 23.50 -5.67
C ARG A 410 6.31 22.89 -7.07
N ILE A 411 5.24 22.18 -7.39
CA ILE A 411 4.98 21.65 -8.73
C ILE A 411 4.90 22.79 -9.75
N GLN A 412 4.14 23.84 -9.45
CA GLN A 412 3.93 24.96 -10.37
C GLN A 412 5.20 25.77 -10.65
N ARG A 413 6.13 25.88 -9.70
CA ARG A 413 7.42 26.54 -9.94
C ARG A 413 8.25 25.88 -11.04
N HIS A 414 8.08 24.58 -11.25
CA HIS A 414 8.78 23.79 -12.27
C HIS A 414 7.88 23.46 -13.48
N ALA A 415 6.66 24.00 -13.53
CA ALA A 415 5.63 23.61 -14.50
C ALA A 415 6.04 23.74 -15.98
N ASN A 416 6.97 24.66 -16.29
CA ASN A 416 7.46 24.92 -17.64
C ASN A 416 8.74 24.14 -18.02
N GLU A 417 9.30 23.39 -17.08
CA GLU A 417 10.47 22.57 -17.37
C GLU A 417 10.09 21.40 -18.29
N PRO A 418 10.90 21.09 -19.33
CA PRO A 418 10.61 19.99 -20.25
C PRO A 418 10.43 18.64 -19.53
N ALA A 419 11.21 18.40 -18.48
CA ALA A 419 11.11 17.20 -17.65
C ALA A 419 9.79 17.11 -16.86
N GLU A 420 9.21 18.24 -16.44
CA GLU A 420 7.92 18.27 -15.76
C GLU A 420 6.76 18.13 -16.75
N LEU A 421 6.85 18.80 -17.91
CA LEU A 421 5.85 18.69 -18.98
C LEU A 421 5.77 17.27 -19.55
N GLY A 422 6.92 16.57 -19.68
CA GLY A 422 7.04 15.19 -20.13
C GLY A 422 6.64 14.16 -19.08
N SER A 423 6.55 14.51 -17.80
CA SER A 423 6.35 13.56 -16.71
C SER A 423 5.02 12.80 -16.82
N PRO A 424 5.04 11.44 -16.84
CA PRO A 424 3.83 10.64 -16.82
C PRO A 424 3.05 10.82 -15.51
N VAL A 425 3.73 11.07 -14.40
CA VAL A 425 3.11 11.28 -13.09
C VAL A 425 2.22 12.51 -13.10
N ARG A 426 2.69 13.62 -13.66
CA ARG A 426 1.90 14.84 -13.79
C ARG A 426 0.65 14.62 -14.63
N ARG A 427 0.77 13.88 -15.75
CA ARG A 427 -0.38 13.58 -16.62
C ARG A 427 -1.41 12.72 -15.90
N VAL A 428 -0.97 11.65 -15.21
CA VAL A 428 -1.85 10.77 -14.43
C VAL A 428 -2.56 11.57 -13.34
N TYR A 429 -1.83 12.38 -12.58
CA TYR A 429 -2.41 13.24 -11.56
C TYR A 429 -3.50 14.18 -12.12
N LEU A 430 -3.18 14.95 -13.16
CA LEU A 430 -4.12 15.90 -13.75
C LEU A 430 -5.34 15.22 -14.35
N LEU A 431 -5.18 14.07 -15.02
CA LEU A 431 -6.29 13.28 -15.56
C LEU A 431 -7.16 12.69 -14.45
N THR A 432 -6.56 12.20 -13.38
CA THR A 432 -7.29 11.64 -12.23
C THR A 432 -8.09 12.73 -11.52
N VAL A 433 -7.48 13.89 -11.22
CA VAL A 433 -8.16 14.99 -10.55
C VAL A 433 -9.28 15.56 -11.43
N PHE A 434 -8.98 15.85 -12.71
CA PHE A 434 -9.99 16.36 -13.63
C PHE A 434 -11.12 15.35 -13.85
N GLY A 435 -10.78 14.08 -14.11
CA GLY A 435 -11.76 13.03 -14.40
C GLY A 435 -12.66 12.73 -13.20
N SER A 436 -12.10 12.57 -11.99
CA SER A 436 -12.89 12.32 -10.79
C SER A 436 -13.81 13.48 -10.44
N THR A 437 -13.32 14.72 -10.50
CA THR A 437 -14.15 15.91 -10.22
C THR A 437 -15.23 16.12 -11.29
N ALA A 438 -14.94 15.84 -12.56
CA ALA A 438 -15.94 15.89 -13.62
C ALA A 438 -17.04 14.83 -13.43
N LEU A 439 -16.67 13.62 -12.98
CA LEU A 439 -17.64 12.57 -12.64
C LEU A 439 -18.52 12.95 -11.46
N VAL A 440 -17.96 13.59 -10.43
CA VAL A 440 -18.77 14.10 -9.31
C VAL A 440 -19.76 15.15 -9.77
N VAL A 441 -19.34 16.10 -10.60
CA VAL A 441 -20.24 17.11 -11.19
C VAL A 441 -21.36 16.44 -12.00
N LEU A 442 -21.00 15.50 -12.89
CA LEU A 442 -21.97 14.78 -13.70
C LEU A 442 -22.96 13.99 -12.84
N GLY A 443 -22.48 13.24 -11.86
CA GLY A 443 -23.32 12.49 -10.91
C GLY A 443 -24.27 13.41 -10.14
N SER A 444 -23.78 14.54 -9.66
CA SER A 444 -24.59 15.54 -8.94
C SER A 444 -25.68 16.12 -9.85
N VAL A 445 -25.37 16.44 -11.10
CA VAL A 445 -26.38 16.90 -12.09
C VAL A 445 -27.42 15.81 -12.36
N LEU A 446 -27.00 14.56 -12.52
CA LEU A 446 -27.95 13.43 -12.71
C LEU A 446 -28.89 13.27 -11.51
N VAL A 447 -28.36 13.38 -10.27
CA VAL A 447 -29.18 13.34 -9.05
C VAL A 447 -30.19 14.50 -9.04
N MET A 448 -29.77 15.71 -9.37
CA MET A 448 -30.66 16.88 -9.42
C MET A 448 -31.77 16.70 -10.48
N VAL A 449 -31.42 16.25 -11.68
CA VAL A 449 -32.40 15.99 -12.74
C VAL A 449 -33.38 14.89 -12.31
N TYR A 450 -32.89 13.81 -11.71
CA TYR A 450 -33.73 12.76 -11.17
C TYR A 450 -34.74 13.32 -10.13
N MET A 451 -34.26 14.11 -9.18
CA MET A 451 -35.13 14.71 -8.14
C MET A 451 -36.21 15.61 -8.75
N VAL A 452 -35.87 16.43 -9.77
CA VAL A 452 -36.86 17.27 -10.47
C VAL A 452 -37.90 16.41 -11.17
N VAL A 453 -37.46 15.40 -11.94
CA VAL A 453 -38.39 14.53 -12.69
C VAL A 453 -39.28 13.75 -11.73
N PHE A 454 -38.70 13.22 -10.65
CA PHE A 454 -39.45 12.47 -9.64
C PHE A 454 -40.51 13.35 -8.95
N GLY A 455 -40.13 14.54 -8.47
CA GLY A 455 -41.07 15.47 -7.83
C GLY A 455 -42.16 15.98 -8.77
N LEU A 456 -41.87 16.10 -10.09
CA LEU A 456 -42.90 16.43 -11.09
C LEU A 456 -43.91 15.29 -11.31
N LEU A 457 -43.43 14.04 -11.28
CA LEU A 457 -44.30 12.86 -11.47
C LEU A 457 -45.19 12.61 -10.25
N GLU A 458 -44.65 12.80 -9.05
CA GLU A 458 -45.41 12.65 -7.79
C GLU A 458 -46.27 13.89 -7.46
N GLN A 459 -46.12 14.98 -8.20
CA GLN A 459 -46.77 16.28 -7.94
C GLN A 459 -46.43 16.86 -6.55
N GLU A 460 -45.24 16.51 -6.03
CA GLU A 460 -44.76 16.87 -4.68
C GLU A 460 -43.54 17.79 -4.76
N LEU A 461 -43.44 18.68 -5.76
CA LEU A 461 -42.36 19.68 -5.81
C LEU A 461 -42.60 20.76 -4.76
N GLY A 462 -42.19 20.49 -3.52
CA GLY A 462 -42.31 21.36 -2.37
C GLY A 462 -40.94 21.84 -1.83
N ALA A 463 -41.01 22.43 -0.65
CA ALA A 463 -39.81 22.93 0.06
C ALA A 463 -38.87 21.79 0.48
N ASP A 464 -39.44 20.62 0.78
CA ASP A 464 -38.72 19.45 1.24
C ASP A 464 -37.84 18.88 0.12
N GLU A 465 -38.37 18.76 -1.10
CA GLU A 465 -37.63 18.29 -2.27
C GLU A 465 -36.52 19.29 -2.63
N LEU A 466 -36.77 20.59 -2.54
CA LEU A 466 -35.77 21.61 -2.78
C LEU A 466 -34.63 21.57 -1.77
N ALA A 467 -34.87 21.19 -0.54
CA ALA A 467 -33.83 21.07 0.48
C ALA A 467 -32.76 20.02 0.12
N TRP A 468 -33.15 18.94 -0.55
CA TRP A 468 -32.22 17.90 -1.01
C TRP A 468 -31.25 18.36 -2.09
N PHE A 469 -31.55 19.46 -2.83
CA PHE A 469 -30.59 20.03 -3.81
C PHE A 469 -29.33 20.59 -3.15
N ARG A 470 -29.34 20.85 -1.86
CA ARG A 470 -28.19 21.40 -1.12
C ARG A 470 -26.93 20.58 -1.31
N ILE A 471 -27.02 19.25 -1.17
CA ILE A 471 -25.87 18.36 -1.29
C ILE A 471 -25.28 18.34 -2.72
N PRO A 472 -26.04 18.05 -3.79
CA PRO A 472 -25.49 18.06 -5.14
C PRO A 472 -25.00 19.45 -5.58
N LEU A 473 -25.64 20.54 -5.16
CA LEU A 473 -25.15 21.90 -5.44
C LEU A 473 -23.82 22.19 -4.74
N ALA A 474 -23.66 21.77 -3.50
CA ALA A 474 -22.40 21.90 -2.77
C ALA A 474 -21.27 21.07 -3.43
N LEU A 475 -21.58 19.87 -3.88
CA LEU A 475 -20.64 19.02 -4.61
C LEU A 475 -20.23 19.63 -5.96
N ILE A 476 -21.19 20.16 -6.72
CA ILE A 476 -20.89 20.87 -7.97
C ILE A 476 -20.02 22.09 -7.69
N GLY A 477 -20.41 22.93 -6.73
CA GLY A 477 -19.69 24.17 -6.40
C GLY A 477 -18.24 23.91 -5.95
N SER A 478 -18.04 22.88 -5.10
CA SER A 478 -16.69 22.55 -4.60
C SER A 478 -15.81 21.89 -5.66
N THR A 479 -16.37 21.04 -6.53
CA THR A 479 -15.56 20.25 -7.49
C THR A 479 -15.42 20.93 -8.86
N ALA A 480 -16.41 21.72 -9.31
CA ALA A 480 -16.35 22.38 -10.62
C ALA A 480 -15.15 23.32 -10.78
N GLY A 481 -14.85 24.12 -9.73
CA GLY A 481 -13.66 24.97 -9.73
C GLY A 481 -12.36 24.19 -9.86
N VAL A 482 -12.26 23.08 -9.14
CA VAL A 482 -11.10 22.15 -9.22
C VAL A 482 -10.99 21.53 -10.60
N ALA A 483 -12.11 21.05 -11.17
CA ALA A 483 -12.15 20.50 -12.53
C ALA A 483 -11.69 21.51 -13.58
N VAL A 484 -12.24 22.72 -13.55
CA VAL A 484 -11.89 23.79 -14.50
C VAL A 484 -10.42 24.19 -14.38
N TYR A 485 -9.93 24.35 -13.16
CA TYR A 485 -8.54 24.74 -12.92
C TYR A 485 -7.56 23.65 -13.42
N HIS A 486 -7.71 22.40 -12.96
CA HIS A 486 -6.81 21.32 -13.36
C HIS A 486 -6.99 20.94 -14.84
N GLY A 487 -8.20 21.04 -15.39
CA GLY A 487 -8.43 20.89 -16.82
C GLY A 487 -7.71 21.94 -17.67
N ARG A 488 -7.64 23.20 -17.21
CA ARG A 488 -6.84 24.24 -17.88
C ARG A 488 -5.35 23.93 -17.81
N VAL A 489 -4.84 23.57 -16.62
CA VAL A 489 -3.43 23.20 -16.43
C VAL A 489 -3.05 22.00 -17.33
N LEU A 490 -3.93 21.00 -17.43
CA LEU A 490 -3.73 19.86 -18.33
C LEU A 490 -3.68 20.28 -19.79
N ARG A 491 -4.65 21.08 -20.24
CA ARG A 491 -4.74 21.57 -21.63
C ARG A 491 -3.55 22.43 -22.00
N ASP A 492 -3.14 23.34 -21.13
CA ASP A 492 -2.02 24.24 -21.37
C ASP A 492 -0.69 23.46 -21.38
N GLY A 493 -0.53 22.47 -20.50
CA GLY A 493 0.60 21.54 -20.53
C GLY A 493 0.69 20.75 -21.84
N LEU A 494 -0.45 20.25 -22.35
CA LEU A 494 -0.49 19.54 -23.63
C LEU A 494 -0.15 20.45 -24.82
N ARG A 495 -0.51 21.74 -24.76
CA ARG A 495 -0.18 22.72 -25.82
C ARG A 495 1.29 23.12 -25.79
N SER A 496 1.88 23.21 -24.62
CA SER A 496 3.27 23.61 -24.41
C SER A 496 4.27 22.50 -24.71
N MET A 497 3.82 21.26 -24.95
CA MET A 497 4.70 20.17 -25.36
C MET A 497 5.30 20.45 -26.74
N PRO A 498 6.64 20.32 -26.90
CA PRO A 498 7.27 20.35 -28.21
C PRO A 498 6.62 19.35 -29.17
N ALA A 499 6.55 19.68 -30.46
CA ALA A 499 5.96 18.80 -31.46
C ALA A 499 6.66 17.42 -31.52
N SER A 500 7.96 17.36 -31.21
CA SER A 500 8.76 16.15 -31.08
C SER A 500 8.30 15.23 -29.93
N SER A 501 7.78 15.77 -28.85
CA SER A 501 7.25 14.96 -27.73
C SER A 501 5.77 14.60 -27.87
N ARG A 502 5.05 15.21 -28.82
CA ARG A 502 3.69 14.77 -29.22
C ARG A 502 3.71 13.52 -30.08
N GLN A 503 4.84 13.25 -30.72
CA GLN A 503 5.11 12.12 -31.59
C GLN A 503 6.03 11.08 -30.94
N GLU A 504 5.99 10.90 -29.63
CA GLU A 504 6.38 9.59 -29.07
C GLU A 504 5.33 8.54 -29.46
N VAL A 505 5.27 8.24 -30.74
CA VAL A 505 5.09 6.89 -31.20
C VAL A 505 6.24 6.14 -30.50
N SER A 506 5.92 5.31 -29.50
CA SER A 506 6.93 4.49 -28.83
C SER A 506 7.64 3.69 -29.92
N THR A 507 8.78 4.21 -30.38
CA THR A 507 9.55 3.55 -31.42
C THR A 507 10.21 2.37 -30.74
N HIS A 508 9.65 1.19 -30.95
CA HIS A 508 10.23 -0.05 -30.47
C HIS A 508 11.39 -0.43 -31.41
N VAL A 509 12.60 -0.41 -30.87
CA VAL A 509 13.79 -0.77 -31.61
C VAL A 509 14.22 -2.18 -31.22
N THR A 510 14.19 -3.11 -32.17
CA THR A 510 14.84 -4.42 -32.00
C THR A 510 16.29 -4.30 -32.47
N LEU A 511 17.23 -4.29 -31.55
CA LEU A 511 18.65 -4.22 -31.83
C LEU A 511 19.24 -5.65 -31.93
N VAL A 512 19.77 -5.99 -33.06
CA VAL A 512 20.43 -7.29 -33.32
C VAL A 512 21.94 -7.07 -33.43
N ALA A 513 22.70 -7.51 -32.40
CA ALA A 513 24.13 -7.23 -32.30
C ALA A 513 24.90 -8.44 -31.76
N GLY A 514 26.21 -8.53 -32.05
CA GLY A 514 27.06 -9.62 -31.57
C GLY A 514 27.28 -9.60 -30.05
N ARG A 515 27.25 -8.44 -29.42
CA ARG A 515 27.47 -8.28 -27.98
C ARG A 515 26.57 -7.18 -27.39
N GLY A 516 26.06 -7.42 -26.18
CA GLY A 516 25.39 -6.40 -25.38
C GLY A 516 26.37 -5.68 -24.46
N GLY A 517 25.89 -4.69 -23.73
CA GLY A 517 26.67 -3.96 -22.73
C GLY A 517 26.10 -2.59 -22.42
N GLU A 518 26.89 -1.75 -21.79
CA GLU A 518 26.52 -0.41 -21.34
C GLU A 518 26.14 0.53 -22.50
N TRP A 519 26.77 0.33 -23.67
CA TRP A 519 26.50 1.10 -24.88
C TRP A 519 25.04 0.97 -25.38
N VAL A 520 24.39 -0.17 -25.15
CA VAL A 520 22.96 -0.36 -25.52
C VAL A 520 22.07 0.52 -24.66
N ARG A 521 22.44 0.66 -23.39
CA ARG A 521 21.73 1.56 -22.47
C ARG A 521 21.96 3.01 -22.85
N GLU A 522 23.21 3.38 -23.13
CA GLU A 522 23.58 4.72 -23.60
C GLU A 522 22.87 5.09 -24.89
N PHE A 523 22.76 4.16 -25.83
CA PHE A 523 21.99 4.32 -27.05
C PHE A 523 20.49 4.52 -26.75
N SER A 524 19.89 3.65 -25.93
CA SER A 524 18.48 3.74 -25.52
C SER A 524 18.15 5.10 -24.88
N GLU A 525 19.00 5.56 -23.97
CA GLU A 525 18.87 6.86 -23.30
C GLU A 525 19.07 8.03 -24.28
N SER A 526 20.04 7.97 -25.16
CA SER A 526 20.34 9.04 -26.12
C SER A 526 19.32 9.16 -27.26
N ALA A 527 18.77 8.04 -27.70
CA ALA A 527 17.75 8.00 -28.74
C ALA A 527 16.33 8.23 -28.20
N GLY A 528 16.11 7.99 -26.88
CA GLY A 528 14.79 8.06 -26.25
C GLY A 528 13.85 6.94 -26.68
N VAL A 529 14.38 5.74 -26.99
CA VAL A 529 13.62 4.61 -27.53
C VAL A 529 13.77 3.37 -26.64
N GLU A 530 12.73 2.52 -26.62
CA GLU A 530 12.81 1.22 -25.95
C GLU A 530 13.54 0.23 -26.84
N VAL A 531 14.71 -0.29 -26.36
CA VAL A 531 15.57 -1.19 -27.12
C VAL A 531 15.41 -2.63 -26.64
N ARG A 532 15.01 -3.52 -27.55
CA ARG A 532 15.00 -4.96 -27.34
C ARG A 532 16.24 -5.58 -27.99
N LEU A 533 17.24 -5.95 -27.18
CA LEU A 533 18.46 -6.57 -27.67
C LEU A 533 18.22 -8.04 -28.05
N ARG A 534 18.73 -8.43 -29.25
CA ARG A 534 18.87 -9.81 -29.72
C ARG A 534 20.33 -10.07 -30.05
N LEU A 535 20.92 -11.13 -29.48
CA LEU A 535 22.31 -11.47 -29.73
C LEU A 535 22.44 -12.34 -31.00
N ARG A 536 23.38 -11.98 -31.85
CA ARG A 536 23.80 -12.78 -33.02
C ARG A 536 24.78 -13.86 -32.60
N ALA A 537 24.53 -15.09 -33.01
CA ALA A 537 25.38 -16.22 -32.72
C ALA A 537 26.58 -16.38 -33.72
N ASP A 538 26.49 -15.68 -34.85
CA ASP A 538 27.45 -15.80 -35.97
C ASP A 538 28.56 -14.72 -35.93
N VAL A 539 28.59 -13.86 -34.92
CA VAL A 539 29.56 -12.77 -34.79
C VAL A 539 30.47 -13.05 -33.61
N ALA A 540 31.74 -13.45 -33.91
CA ALA A 540 32.78 -13.72 -32.90
C ALA A 540 33.46 -12.43 -32.42
N ASP A 541 33.87 -11.58 -33.39
CA ASP A 541 34.46 -10.27 -33.10
C ASP A 541 33.43 -9.18 -33.32
N PHE A 542 33.32 -8.28 -32.35
CA PHE A 542 32.31 -7.24 -32.35
C PHE A 542 32.93 -5.88 -32.02
N VAL A 543 32.84 -4.95 -32.95
CA VAL A 543 33.17 -3.55 -32.77
C VAL A 543 31.89 -2.78 -32.35
N GLN A 544 31.98 -2.04 -31.27
CA GLN A 544 30.86 -1.28 -30.73
C GLN A 544 30.57 -0.07 -31.65
N PRO A 545 29.34 0.09 -32.17
CA PRO A 545 28.97 1.28 -32.94
C PRO A 545 28.82 2.51 -32.03
N SER A 546 28.93 3.69 -32.63
CA SER A 546 28.70 4.94 -31.92
C SER A 546 27.23 5.08 -31.53
N ALA A 547 26.94 5.26 -30.21
CA ALA A 547 25.58 5.48 -29.72
C ALA A 547 24.94 6.73 -30.34
N ARG A 548 25.75 7.74 -30.67
CA ARG A 548 25.29 8.98 -31.31
C ARG A 548 24.86 8.75 -32.76
N GLU A 549 25.65 8.02 -33.54
CA GLU A 549 25.33 7.67 -34.95
C GLU A 549 24.07 6.82 -35.04
N LEU A 550 23.92 5.83 -34.13
CA LEU A 550 22.69 5.04 -34.01
C LEU A 550 21.48 5.89 -33.66
N SER A 551 21.64 6.83 -32.74
CA SER A 551 20.55 7.73 -32.32
C SER A 551 20.10 8.65 -33.45
N ASP A 552 21.06 9.19 -34.23
CA ASP A 552 20.78 10.07 -35.36
C ASP A 552 20.09 9.28 -36.49
N ALA A 553 20.50 8.03 -36.74
CA ALA A 553 19.87 7.15 -37.72
C ALA A 553 18.43 6.80 -37.34
N VAL A 554 18.14 6.50 -36.06
CA VAL A 554 16.78 6.24 -35.58
C VAL A 554 15.88 7.47 -35.71
N ARG A 555 16.40 8.65 -35.39
CA ARG A 555 15.65 9.91 -35.50
C ARG A 555 15.32 10.30 -36.95
N SER A 556 16.05 9.80 -37.91
CA SER A 556 15.81 10.06 -39.35
C SER A 556 14.67 9.24 -39.94
N VAL A 557 14.11 8.27 -39.18
CA VAL A 557 13.09 7.34 -39.68
C VAL A 557 11.76 7.57 -38.92
N GLU A 558 10.72 7.97 -39.65
CA GLU A 558 9.37 8.23 -39.11
C GLU A 558 8.49 6.94 -39.04
N VAL A 559 8.94 5.88 -38.34
CA VAL A 559 8.19 4.62 -38.24
C VAL A 559 8.19 4.08 -36.81
N GLY A 560 7.07 3.49 -36.36
CA GLY A 560 6.86 3.06 -34.96
C GLY A 560 7.61 1.78 -34.54
N GLU A 561 8.14 0.98 -35.45
CA GLU A 561 8.92 -0.24 -35.16
C GLU A 561 10.12 -0.35 -36.10
N LEU A 562 11.30 -0.51 -35.52
CA LEU A 562 12.56 -0.56 -36.24
C LEU A 562 13.36 -1.81 -35.85
N VAL A 563 14.04 -2.41 -36.82
CA VAL A 563 15.09 -3.38 -36.57
C VAL A 563 16.42 -2.75 -36.96
N ILE A 564 17.38 -2.75 -36.05
CA ILE A 564 18.76 -2.34 -36.29
C ILE A 564 19.64 -3.57 -36.24
N THR A 565 20.31 -3.89 -37.32
CA THR A 565 21.26 -4.98 -37.36
C THR A 565 22.68 -4.41 -37.37
N VAL A 566 23.49 -4.80 -36.38
CA VAL A 566 24.90 -4.40 -36.27
C VAL A 566 25.80 -5.55 -36.73
N ALA A 567 26.68 -5.27 -37.67
CA ALA A 567 27.67 -6.20 -38.16
C ALA A 567 28.90 -6.30 -37.22
N GLY A 568 29.77 -7.28 -37.41
CA GLY A 568 30.95 -7.48 -36.57
C GLY A 568 31.95 -6.33 -36.62
N ASP A 569 32.04 -5.61 -37.72
CA ASP A 569 32.90 -4.43 -37.94
C ASP A 569 32.31 -3.11 -37.35
N GLY A 570 31.15 -3.18 -36.71
CA GLY A 570 30.47 -1.99 -36.13
C GLY A 570 29.59 -1.23 -37.10
N THR A 571 29.52 -1.61 -38.36
CA THR A 571 28.56 -1.04 -39.33
C THR A 571 27.15 -1.49 -38.97
N PHE A 572 26.13 -0.66 -39.27
CA PHE A 572 24.75 -1.00 -38.92
C PHE A 572 23.78 -0.65 -40.04
N GLU A 573 22.68 -1.38 -40.09
CA GLU A 573 21.58 -1.18 -41.01
C GLU A 573 20.29 -0.95 -40.22
N VAL A 574 19.51 0.05 -40.59
CA VAL A 574 18.22 0.38 -39.96
C VAL A 574 17.11 -0.01 -40.93
N VAL A 575 16.29 -0.97 -40.51
CA VAL A 575 15.18 -1.50 -41.30
C VAL A 575 13.86 -1.09 -40.65
N PRO A 576 13.08 -0.21 -41.28
CA PRO A 576 11.74 0.12 -40.81
C PRO A 576 10.77 -1.03 -41.08
N LEU A 577 9.99 -1.41 -40.04
CA LEU A 577 8.95 -2.44 -40.16
C LEU A 577 7.58 -1.80 -40.35
N LYS A 578 6.81 -2.29 -41.33
CA LYS A 578 5.38 -1.95 -41.45
C LYS A 578 4.58 -2.90 -40.58
N LYS A 579 3.66 -2.35 -39.79
CA LYS A 579 2.63 -3.19 -39.15
C LYS A 579 1.83 -3.87 -40.27
N GLY A 580 1.88 -5.21 -40.26
CA GLY A 580 1.07 -6.04 -41.15
C GLY A 580 -0.40 -6.03 -40.77
#